data_59c98131a98287e41d0f5a96bdbc05a0
#
_entry.id   59c98131a98287e41d0f5a96bdbc05a0
#
_cell.length_a   1.000
_cell.length_b   1.000
_cell.length_c   1.000
_cell.angle_alpha   90.00
_cell.angle_beta   90.00
_cell.angle_gamma   90.00
#
_symmetry.space_group_name_H-M   'P 1'
#
loop_
_entity.id
_entity.type
_entity.pdbx_description
1 polymer ?
#
loop_
_entity_poly.entity_id
_entity_poly.type
_entity_poly.pdbx_seq_one_letter_code
_entity_poly.pdbx_strand_id
1 'polypeptide(L)'
;MATSTVEKIDLATVRNIGIMAHIDAGKTTTTERILFYTGISYKIGEVHEGAATMDWMEQEQERGITITSAATTCMWKDHLINIIDTPGHVDFTVEVERSLRVLDGAVAVFDGVAGVEPQSETVWRQADRYSVPRICFVNKLDRTGASFDKCVGMIKDRLNAVALVLQLPIGNESDFIGVVDLIAMKALVWRGETKKGEDYAVEEIPADMLDKCKAARAEMLETLAENDDVLMEKFLEGIEVSEDEIIAGIRRATIAAKLSPVLTGSAFKNKGVQPMLDAVTRYLPSPLDIDAIVGTEMDDVEKPLSRLPKNDEPFSALAFKIM
;
A
#
# COMPACT_ATOMS: atom_id res chain seq x y z
N MET A 1 22.60 6.55 37.23
CA MET A 1 21.65 5.71 36.48
C MET A 1 20.88 6.68 35.58
N ALA A 2 21.21 6.73 34.31
CA ALA A 2 20.47 7.55 33.35
C ALA A 2 19.19 6.78 33.00
N THR A 3 18.05 7.25 33.49
CA THR A 3 16.73 6.82 33.01
C THR A 3 16.61 7.36 31.58
N SER A 4 16.88 6.52 30.58
CA SER A 4 16.47 6.81 29.21
C SER A 4 14.94 6.86 29.24
N THR A 5 14.37 8.05 29.16
CA THR A 5 12.98 8.24 28.78
C THR A 5 12.83 7.67 27.39
N VAL A 6 12.30 6.46 27.31
CA VAL A 6 11.81 5.90 26.04
C VAL A 6 10.69 6.84 25.62
N GLU A 7 10.90 7.63 24.58
CA GLU A 7 9.82 8.43 23.99
C GLU A 7 8.68 7.47 23.64
N LYS A 8 7.51 7.75 24.21
CA LYS A 8 6.32 6.95 23.91
C LYS A 8 5.94 7.18 22.46
N ILE A 9 6.01 6.12 21.66
CA ILE A 9 5.56 6.15 20.27
C ILE A 9 4.05 6.37 20.29
N ASP A 10 3.57 7.33 19.51
CA ASP A 10 2.14 7.51 19.26
C ASP A 10 1.66 6.40 18.31
N LEU A 11 0.90 5.44 18.85
CA LEU A 11 0.39 4.31 18.07
C LEU A 11 -0.54 4.73 16.92
N ALA A 12 -1.16 5.91 16.98
CA ALA A 12 -1.99 6.43 15.89
C ALA A 12 -1.16 6.71 14.62
N THR A 13 0.14 7.01 14.78
CA THR A 13 1.04 7.30 13.66
C THR A 13 1.83 6.08 13.17
N VAL A 14 1.64 4.91 13.78
CA VAL A 14 2.31 3.67 13.36
C VAL A 14 1.52 3.00 12.21
N ARG A 15 2.24 2.42 11.25
CA ARG A 15 1.68 1.58 10.18
C ARG A 15 2.52 0.31 10.05
N ASN A 16 1.90 -0.84 10.25
CA ASN A 16 2.52 -2.16 10.06
C ASN A 16 2.02 -2.74 8.73
N ILE A 17 2.82 -2.64 7.70
CA ILE A 17 2.38 -2.97 6.34
C ILE A 17 3.20 -4.08 5.71
N GLY A 18 2.53 -4.86 4.86
CA GLY A 18 3.19 -5.78 3.93
C GLY A 18 3.16 -5.28 2.50
N ILE A 19 4.16 -5.64 1.71
CA ILE A 19 4.14 -5.41 0.28
C ILE A 19 3.91 -6.75 -0.42
N MET A 20 2.77 -6.86 -1.09
CA MET A 20 2.30 -8.07 -1.77
C MET A 20 2.38 -7.86 -3.28
N ALA A 21 2.91 -8.83 -3.99
CA ALA A 21 3.01 -8.78 -5.45
C ALA A 21 3.22 -10.18 -6.03
N HIS A 22 2.85 -10.38 -7.29
CA HIS A 22 3.37 -11.52 -8.03
C HIS A 22 4.85 -11.30 -8.42
N ILE A 23 5.49 -12.37 -8.91
CA ILE A 23 6.88 -12.30 -9.39
C ILE A 23 6.97 -11.24 -10.48
N ASP A 24 8.03 -10.46 -10.45
CA ASP A 24 8.31 -9.39 -11.41
C ASP A 24 7.31 -8.22 -11.46
N ALA A 25 6.30 -8.12 -10.60
CA ALA A 25 5.44 -6.92 -10.54
C ALA A 25 6.18 -5.65 -10.09
N GLY A 26 7.40 -5.81 -9.58
CA GLY A 26 8.24 -4.72 -9.09
C GLY A 26 8.14 -4.51 -7.59
N LYS A 27 7.85 -5.58 -6.81
CA LYS A 27 7.82 -5.56 -5.34
C LYS A 27 9.11 -4.96 -4.77
N THR A 28 10.25 -5.61 -5.00
CA THR A 28 11.56 -5.18 -4.50
C THR A 28 11.90 -3.76 -4.96
N THR A 29 11.64 -3.42 -6.24
CA THR A 29 11.84 -2.06 -6.74
C THR A 29 11.00 -1.05 -5.98
N THR A 30 9.72 -1.34 -5.69
CA THR A 30 8.84 -0.45 -4.93
C THR A 30 9.34 -0.29 -3.50
N THR A 31 9.74 -1.39 -2.83
CA THR A 31 10.30 -1.36 -1.47
C THR A 31 11.59 -0.52 -1.42
N GLU A 32 12.52 -0.73 -2.34
CA GLU A 32 13.75 0.05 -2.43
C GLU A 32 13.49 1.56 -2.64
N ARG A 33 12.46 1.93 -3.42
CA ARG A 33 12.06 3.34 -3.58
C ARG A 33 11.44 3.91 -2.32
N ILE A 34 10.67 3.12 -1.57
CA ILE A 34 10.17 3.54 -0.25
C ILE A 34 11.35 3.82 0.68
N LEU A 35 12.32 2.91 0.79
CA LEU A 35 13.50 3.07 1.64
C LEU A 35 14.34 4.28 1.24
N PHE A 36 14.44 4.56 -0.05
CA PHE A 36 15.14 5.73 -0.56
C PHE A 36 14.43 7.03 -0.18
N TYR A 37 13.11 7.15 -0.43
CA TYR A 37 12.36 8.37 -0.12
C TYR A 37 12.23 8.64 1.39
N THR A 38 12.30 7.61 2.20
CA THR A 38 12.28 7.72 3.66
C THR A 38 13.66 7.93 4.27
N GLY A 39 14.72 7.99 3.43
CA GLY A 39 16.08 8.29 3.87
C GLY A 39 16.82 7.13 4.56
N ILE A 40 16.27 5.92 4.52
CA ILE A 40 16.93 4.71 5.07
C ILE A 40 18.06 4.27 4.16
N SER A 41 17.87 4.32 2.82
CA SER A 41 18.91 4.04 1.85
C SER A 41 19.44 5.33 1.22
N TYR A 42 20.76 5.48 1.15
CA TYR A 42 21.41 6.61 0.48
C TYR A 42 21.57 6.42 -1.04
N LYS A 43 21.39 5.19 -1.52
CA LYS A 43 21.42 4.83 -2.93
C LYS A 43 20.18 4.06 -3.28
N ILE A 44 19.70 4.28 -4.49
CA ILE A 44 18.65 3.46 -5.06
C ILE A 44 19.28 2.10 -5.38
N GLY A 45 18.89 1.05 -4.64
CA GLY A 45 19.28 -0.33 -4.94
C GLY A 45 18.60 -0.79 -6.22
N GLU A 46 19.38 -1.13 -7.25
CA GLU A 46 18.86 -1.76 -8.46
C GLU A 46 18.91 -3.27 -8.28
N VAL A 47 17.75 -3.92 -8.45
CA VAL A 47 17.62 -5.39 -8.31
C VAL A 47 18.57 -6.14 -9.26
N HIS A 48 18.74 -5.60 -10.47
CA HIS A 48 19.63 -6.18 -11.50
C HIS A 48 21.14 -6.03 -11.18
N GLU A 49 21.50 -5.17 -10.24
CA GLU A 49 22.89 -4.98 -9.81
C GLU A 49 23.21 -5.72 -8.50
N GLY A 50 22.25 -6.47 -7.94
CA GLY A 50 22.42 -7.18 -6.66
C GLY A 50 22.60 -6.24 -5.45
N ALA A 51 22.15 -4.98 -5.57
CA ALA A 51 22.35 -3.92 -4.57
C ALA A 51 21.09 -3.64 -3.72
N ALA A 52 20.06 -4.50 -3.81
CA ALA A 52 18.82 -4.32 -3.07
C ALA A 52 19.04 -4.59 -1.57
N THR A 53 18.61 -3.64 -0.73
CA THR A 53 18.81 -3.67 0.74
C THR A 53 17.99 -4.77 1.40
N MET A 54 16.82 -5.09 0.84
CA MET A 54 15.88 -6.07 1.42
C MET A 54 16.19 -7.51 0.98
N ASP A 55 16.79 -7.72 -0.18
CA ASP A 55 17.22 -9.03 -0.66
C ASP A 55 18.66 -9.29 -0.17
N TRP A 56 18.80 -9.65 1.11
CA TRP A 56 20.11 -9.79 1.77
C TRP A 56 20.79 -11.14 1.56
N MET A 57 20.02 -12.16 1.11
CA MET A 57 20.57 -13.48 0.82
C MET A 57 21.19 -13.51 -0.60
N GLU A 58 22.35 -14.13 -0.75
CA GLU A 58 23.01 -14.31 -2.06
C GLU A 58 22.09 -14.96 -3.10
N GLN A 59 21.26 -15.93 -2.67
CA GLN A 59 20.29 -16.61 -3.52
C GLN A 59 19.11 -15.70 -3.95
N GLU A 60 18.72 -14.73 -3.13
CA GLU A 60 17.72 -13.72 -3.48
C GLU A 60 18.27 -12.77 -4.54
N GLN A 61 19.51 -12.33 -4.35
CA GLN A 61 20.21 -11.44 -5.28
C GLN A 61 20.48 -12.13 -6.64
N GLU A 62 20.92 -13.39 -6.63
CA GLU A 62 21.15 -14.15 -7.86
C GLU A 62 19.88 -14.41 -8.66
N ARG A 63 18.77 -14.67 -7.98
CA ARG A 63 17.50 -15.03 -8.62
C ARG A 63 16.57 -13.84 -8.84
N GLY A 64 16.84 -12.70 -8.22
CA GLY A 64 15.99 -11.50 -8.26
C GLY A 64 14.62 -11.71 -7.62
N ILE A 65 14.49 -12.65 -6.66
CA ILE A 65 13.24 -12.97 -5.97
C ILE A 65 13.44 -12.94 -4.45
N THR A 66 12.50 -12.41 -3.71
CA THR A 66 12.49 -12.47 -2.25
C THR A 66 12.10 -13.89 -1.80
N ILE A 67 12.97 -14.53 -1.05
CA ILE A 67 12.77 -15.87 -0.50
C ILE A 67 12.32 -15.76 0.96
N THR A 68 12.95 -14.84 1.69
CA THR A 68 12.78 -14.68 3.13
C THR A 68 12.15 -13.34 3.44
N SER A 69 11.08 -13.31 4.24
CA SER A 69 10.51 -12.02 4.66
C SER A 69 11.53 -11.24 5.48
N ALA A 70 11.78 -10.00 5.10
CA ALA A 70 12.62 -9.05 5.82
C ALA A 70 11.72 -7.97 6.44
N ALA A 71 12.08 -7.47 7.61
CA ALA A 71 11.37 -6.37 8.26
C ALA A 71 12.29 -5.15 8.33
N THR A 72 11.76 -4.00 7.96
CA THR A 72 12.46 -2.72 8.11
C THR A 72 11.51 -1.64 8.61
N THR A 73 12.07 -0.61 9.22
CA THR A 73 11.31 0.51 9.77
C THR A 73 11.77 1.80 9.13
N CYS A 74 10.83 2.63 8.72
CA CYS A 74 11.11 3.93 8.14
C CYS A 74 10.12 5.01 8.63
N MET A 75 10.45 6.27 8.37
CA MET A 75 9.62 7.41 8.75
C MET A 75 9.11 8.12 7.50
N TRP A 76 7.82 8.45 7.46
CA TRP A 76 7.22 9.25 6.40
C TRP A 76 6.18 10.21 6.98
N LYS A 77 6.41 11.53 6.83
CA LYS A 77 5.50 12.58 7.32
C LYS A 77 4.98 12.30 8.75
N ASP A 78 5.89 12.18 9.70
CA ASP A 78 5.63 11.91 11.12
C ASP A 78 4.96 10.54 11.43
N HIS A 79 4.91 9.64 10.45
CA HIS A 79 4.45 8.27 10.64
C HIS A 79 5.61 7.30 10.67
N LEU A 80 5.57 6.38 11.63
CA LEU A 80 6.47 5.22 11.70
C LEU A 80 5.89 4.09 10.86
N ILE A 81 6.57 3.70 9.80
CA ILE A 81 6.13 2.63 8.92
C ILE A 81 7.04 1.43 9.10
N ASN A 82 6.49 0.33 9.59
CA ASN A 82 7.14 -0.96 9.63
C ASN A 82 6.73 -1.74 8.38
N ILE A 83 7.70 -2.09 7.56
CA ILE A 83 7.48 -2.81 6.30
C ILE A 83 7.95 -4.24 6.50
N ILE A 84 7.05 -5.19 6.24
CA ILE A 84 7.38 -6.61 6.14
C ILE A 84 7.32 -6.97 4.67
N ASP A 85 8.48 -7.25 4.07
CA ASP A 85 8.56 -7.70 2.70
C ASP A 85 8.18 -9.18 2.63
N THR A 86 7.11 -9.50 1.88
CA THR A 86 6.57 -10.85 1.78
C THR A 86 7.05 -11.52 0.49
N PRO A 87 7.46 -12.81 0.52
CA PRO A 87 7.77 -13.54 -0.69
C PRO A 87 6.58 -13.53 -1.67
N GLY A 88 6.86 -13.29 -2.96
CA GLY A 88 5.83 -13.31 -4.02
C GLY A 88 5.60 -14.68 -4.66
N HIS A 89 6.37 -15.71 -4.28
CA HIS A 89 6.35 -17.02 -4.92
C HIS A 89 5.40 -17.98 -4.19
N VAL A 90 4.63 -18.76 -4.95
CA VAL A 90 3.67 -19.75 -4.42
C VAL A 90 4.32 -20.82 -3.54
N ASP A 91 5.61 -21.16 -3.77
CA ASP A 91 6.34 -22.14 -2.97
C ASP A 91 6.57 -21.68 -1.52
N PHE A 92 6.44 -20.37 -1.25
CA PHE A 92 6.64 -19.78 0.07
C PHE A 92 5.32 -19.44 0.78
N THR A 93 4.25 -20.18 0.51
CA THR A 93 2.90 -19.95 1.07
C THR A 93 2.91 -19.78 2.59
N VAL A 94 3.69 -20.60 3.30
CA VAL A 94 3.82 -20.57 4.77
C VAL A 94 4.44 -19.26 5.26
N GLU A 95 5.46 -18.75 4.55
CA GLU A 95 6.10 -17.47 4.90
C GLU A 95 5.16 -16.29 4.64
N VAL A 96 4.37 -16.34 3.56
CA VAL A 96 3.33 -15.35 3.27
C VAL A 96 2.26 -15.36 4.36
N GLU A 97 1.74 -16.53 4.75
CA GLU A 97 0.72 -16.64 5.81
C GLU A 97 1.23 -16.14 7.17
N ARG A 98 2.47 -16.46 7.53
CA ARG A 98 3.10 -15.95 8.76
C ARG A 98 3.19 -14.43 8.76
N SER A 99 3.59 -13.85 7.63
CA SER A 99 3.69 -12.40 7.47
C SER A 99 2.31 -11.74 7.55
N LEU A 100 1.31 -12.25 6.81
CA LEU A 100 -0.05 -11.72 6.81
C LEU A 100 -0.70 -11.68 8.21
N ARG A 101 -0.31 -12.60 9.10
CA ARG A 101 -0.84 -12.66 10.46
C ARG A 101 -0.41 -11.49 11.35
N VAL A 102 0.66 -10.80 11.00
CA VAL A 102 1.23 -9.70 11.79
C VAL A 102 1.10 -8.34 11.10
N LEU A 103 0.48 -8.31 9.92
CA LEU A 103 0.23 -7.08 9.18
C LEU A 103 -1.09 -6.44 9.58
N ASP A 104 -1.08 -5.13 9.78
CA ASP A 104 -2.30 -4.35 9.95
C ASP A 104 -2.88 -3.95 8.60
N GLY A 105 -2.05 -3.78 7.59
CA GLY A 105 -2.47 -3.45 6.22
C GLY A 105 -1.46 -3.90 5.17
N ALA A 106 -1.80 -3.75 3.89
CA ALA A 106 -0.90 -4.14 2.81
C ALA A 106 -0.96 -3.20 1.59
N VAL A 107 0.13 -3.19 0.83
CA VAL A 107 0.21 -2.60 -0.51
C VAL A 107 0.28 -3.75 -1.52
N ALA A 108 -0.76 -3.89 -2.33
CA ALA A 108 -0.80 -4.87 -3.42
C ALA A 108 -0.27 -4.23 -4.71
N VAL A 109 0.90 -4.67 -5.17
CA VAL A 109 1.55 -4.14 -6.38
C VAL A 109 1.19 -5.01 -7.57
N PHE A 110 0.61 -4.40 -8.60
CA PHE A 110 0.23 -5.05 -9.86
C PHE A 110 1.10 -4.55 -11.02
N ASP A 111 1.41 -5.42 -11.95
CA ASP A 111 2.10 -5.06 -13.18
C ASP A 111 1.09 -4.45 -14.18
N GLY A 112 1.31 -3.23 -14.64
CA GLY A 112 0.43 -2.56 -15.60
C GLY A 112 0.33 -3.26 -16.96
N VAL A 113 1.28 -4.14 -17.31
CA VAL A 113 1.27 -4.94 -18.54
C VAL A 113 0.54 -6.27 -18.32
N ALA A 114 0.97 -7.05 -17.31
CA ALA A 114 0.41 -8.37 -17.01
C ALA A 114 -0.95 -8.28 -16.32
N GLY A 115 -1.17 -7.27 -15.48
CA GLY A 115 -2.37 -7.11 -14.67
C GLY A 115 -2.41 -8.07 -13.49
N VAL A 116 -3.55 -8.74 -13.28
CA VAL A 116 -3.73 -9.74 -12.23
C VAL A 116 -3.31 -11.11 -12.73
N GLU A 117 -2.33 -11.72 -12.08
CA GLU A 117 -1.84 -13.07 -12.36
C GLU A 117 -2.32 -14.09 -11.31
N PRO A 118 -2.25 -15.41 -11.57
CA PRO A 118 -2.71 -16.44 -10.61
C PRO A 118 -2.07 -16.33 -9.22
N GLN A 119 -0.81 -15.88 -9.15
CA GLN A 119 -0.13 -15.63 -7.88
C GLN A 119 -0.75 -14.45 -7.13
N SER A 120 -1.13 -13.38 -7.85
CA SER A 120 -1.84 -12.24 -7.26
C SER A 120 -3.16 -12.68 -6.64
N GLU A 121 -3.92 -13.57 -7.32
CA GLU A 121 -5.17 -14.12 -6.79
C GLU A 121 -4.94 -14.93 -5.51
N THR A 122 -3.88 -15.75 -5.48
CA THR A 122 -3.56 -16.57 -4.30
C THR A 122 -3.25 -15.70 -3.09
N VAL A 123 -2.36 -14.73 -3.24
CA VAL A 123 -1.97 -13.83 -2.15
C VAL A 123 -3.15 -12.94 -1.73
N TRP A 124 -3.99 -12.52 -2.69
CA TRP A 124 -5.20 -11.75 -2.40
C TRP A 124 -6.18 -12.53 -1.52
N ARG A 125 -6.49 -13.80 -1.86
CA ARG A 125 -7.36 -14.67 -1.06
C ARG A 125 -6.79 -14.95 0.33
N GLN A 126 -5.46 -15.08 0.46
CA GLN A 126 -4.81 -15.21 1.76
C GLN A 126 -5.02 -13.96 2.60
N ALA A 127 -4.85 -12.77 2.01
CA ALA A 127 -5.11 -11.50 2.71
C ALA A 127 -6.58 -11.35 3.11
N ASP A 128 -7.54 -11.81 2.28
CA ASP A 128 -8.97 -11.86 2.64
C ASP A 128 -9.22 -12.75 3.87
N ARG A 129 -8.57 -13.92 3.92
CA ARG A 129 -8.69 -14.85 5.05
C ARG A 129 -8.26 -14.22 6.38
N TYR A 130 -7.26 -13.34 6.34
CA TYR A 130 -6.76 -12.64 7.53
C TYR A 130 -7.38 -11.23 7.70
N SER A 131 -8.37 -10.89 6.86
CA SER A 131 -9.04 -9.57 6.86
C SER A 131 -8.07 -8.39 6.81
N VAL A 132 -6.96 -8.54 6.06
CA VAL A 132 -5.94 -7.49 5.92
C VAL A 132 -6.42 -6.42 4.93
N PRO A 133 -6.69 -5.18 5.39
CA PRO A 133 -7.01 -4.06 4.51
C PRO A 133 -5.85 -3.75 3.57
N ARG A 134 -6.17 -3.31 2.35
CA ARG A 134 -5.11 -3.08 1.35
C ARG A 134 -5.40 -1.93 0.41
N ILE A 135 -4.32 -1.34 -0.08
CA ILE A 135 -4.32 -0.42 -1.21
C ILE A 135 -3.67 -1.11 -2.41
N CYS A 136 -4.11 -0.78 -3.61
CA CYS A 136 -3.56 -1.30 -4.87
C CYS A 136 -2.64 -0.27 -5.50
N PHE A 137 -1.49 -0.71 -6.00
CA PHE A 137 -0.56 0.13 -6.75
C PHE A 137 -0.30 -0.50 -8.13
N VAL A 138 -0.86 0.10 -9.18
CA VAL A 138 -0.64 -0.31 -10.57
C VAL A 138 0.69 0.27 -11.03
N ASN A 139 1.71 -0.59 -11.06
CA ASN A 139 3.10 -0.26 -11.34
C ASN A 139 3.46 -0.45 -12.81
N LYS A 140 4.61 0.06 -13.23
CA LYS A 140 5.21 -0.12 -14.56
C LYS A 140 4.40 0.48 -15.70
N LEU A 141 3.71 1.59 -15.47
CA LEU A 141 2.98 2.28 -16.55
C LEU A 141 3.88 2.90 -17.61
N ASP A 142 5.19 2.92 -17.39
CA ASP A 142 6.22 3.32 -18.35
C ASP A 142 6.57 2.24 -19.38
N ARG A 143 6.08 1.00 -19.20
CA ARG A 143 6.40 -0.13 -20.08
C ARG A 143 5.44 -0.21 -21.26
N THR A 144 5.98 -0.64 -22.41
CA THR A 144 5.19 -0.92 -23.61
C THR A 144 4.14 -1.99 -23.34
N GLY A 145 2.90 -1.74 -23.74
CA GLY A 145 1.75 -2.62 -23.48
C GLY A 145 1.09 -2.43 -22.12
N ALA A 146 1.55 -1.47 -21.30
CA ALA A 146 0.91 -1.16 -20.03
C ALA A 146 -0.46 -0.50 -20.24
N SER A 147 -1.46 -0.96 -19.48
CA SER A 147 -2.82 -0.43 -19.52
C SER A 147 -3.41 -0.38 -18.11
N PHE A 148 -3.60 0.83 -17.62
CA PHE A 148 -4.22 1.06 -16.32
C PHE A 148 -5.65 0.54 -16.27
N ASP A 149 -6.47 0.90 -17.26
CA ASP A 149 -7.88 0.54 -17.32
C ASP A 149 -8.07 -1.00 -17.38
N LYS A 150 -7.23 -1.71 -18.15
CA LYS A 150 -7.21 -3.18 -18.20
C LYS A 150 -6.86 -3.77 -16.83
N CYS A 151 -5.85 -3.23 -16.15
CA CYS A 151 -5.44 -3.73 -14.85
C CYS A 151 -6.54 -3.53 -13.79
N VAL A 152 -7.16 -2.36 -13.75
CA VAL A 152 -8.31 -2.08 -12.86
C VAL A 152 -9.49 -3.00 -13.16
N GLY A 153 -9.81 -3.23 -14.44
CA GLY A 153 -10.83 -4.22 -14.83
C GLY A 153 -10.53 -5.61 -14.31
N MET A 154 -9.27 -6.07 -14.44
CA MET A 154 -8.86 -7.38 -13.91
C MET A 154 -8.94 -7.45 -12.38
N ILE A 155 -8.64 -6.36 -11.64
CA ILE A 155 -8.80 -6.28 -10.19
C ILE A 155 -10.28 -6.47 -9.82
N LYS A 156 -11.20 -5.78 -10.50
CA LYS A 156 -12.64 -5.92 -10.31
C LYS A 156 -13.13 -7.34 -10.62
N ASP A 157 -12.77 -7.87 -11.78
CA ASP A 157 -13.33 -9.12 -12.32
C ASP A 157 -12.71 -10.37 -11.69
N ARG A 158 -11.40 -10.42 -11.50
CA ARG A 158 -10.70 -11.65 -11.05
C ARG A 158 -10.53 -11.72 -9.54
N LEU A 159 -10.41 -10.57 -8.86
CA LEU A 159 -10.28 -10.50 -7.41
C LEU A 159 -11.61 -10.23 -6.71
N ASN A 160 -12.68 -9.95 -7.46
CA ASN A 160 -13.99 -9.56 -6.93
C ASN A 160 -13.88 -8.39 -5.94
N ALA A 161 -12.97 -7.46 -6.22
CA ALA A 161 -12.66 -6.34 -5.34
C ALA A 161 -13.41 -5.08 -5.77
N VAL A 162 -13.91 -4.32 -4.80
CA VAL A 162 -14.40 -2.97 -5.04
C VAL A 162 -13.18 -2.05 -5.19
N ALA A 163 -12.72 -1.86 -6.43
CA ALA A 163 -11.56 -1.06 -6.76
C ALA A 163 -11.95 0.42 -6.83
N LEU A 164 -11.53 1.22 -5.85
CA LEU A 164 -11.76 2.67 -5.80
C LEU A 164 -10.59 3.40 -6.46
N VAL A 165 -10.78 3.85 -7.69
CA VAL A 165 -9.75 4.56 -8.45
C VAL A 165 -9.54 5.95 -7.87
N LEU A 166 -8.36 6.22 -7.31
CA LEU A 166 -7.99 7.52 -6.74
C LEU A 166 -7.13 8.36 -7.71
N GLN A 167 -6.51 7.72 -8.69
CA GLN A 167 -5.59 8.39 -9.61
C GLN A 167 -5.78 7.89 -11.03
N LEU A 168 -5.62 8.80 -11.99
CA LEU A 168 -5.53 8.46 -13.41
C LEU A 168 -4.12 8.76 -13.93
N PRO A 169 -3.53 7.91 -14.79
CA PRO A 169 -2.22 8.19 -15.38
C PRO A 169 -2.29 9.34 -16.40
N ILE A 170 -1.23 10.15 -16.46
CA ILE A 170 -0.99 11.17 -17.48
C ILE A 170 0.02 10.62 -18.47
N GLY A 171 -0.41 10.35 -19.69
CA GLY A 171 0.36 9.63 -20.69
C GLY A 171 0.39 8.12 -20.46
N ASN A 172 0.96 7.41 -21.41
CA ASN A 172 1.11 5.94 -21.38
C ASN A 172 2.52 5.58 -21.83
N GLU A 173 3.02 4.44 -21.38
CA GLU A 173 4.31 3.87 -21.80
C GLU A 173 5.46 4.91 -21.66
N SER A 174 6.18 5.19 -22.76
CA SER A 174 7.26 6.20 -22.78
C SER A 174 6.79 7.60 -22.42
N ASP A 175 5.53 7.92 -22.68
CA ASP A 175 4.92 9.23 -22.45
C ASP A 175 4.28 9.36 -21.07
N PHE A 176 4.41 8.34 -20.20
CA PHE A 176 3.95 8.41 -18.81
C PHE A 176 4.76 9.45 -18.04
N ILE A 177 4.14 10.58 -17.72
CA ILE A 177 4.79 11.71 -17.04
C ILE A 177 4.29 11.96 -15.63
N GLY A 178 3.13 11.43 -15.25
CA GLY A 178 2.54 11.71 -13.96
C GLY A 178 1.18 11.08 -13.74
N VAL A 179 0.47 11.57 -12.72
CA VAL A 179 -0.86 11.10 -12.36
C VAL A 179 -1.77 12.28 -12.05
N VAL A 180 -3.07 12.14 -12.29
CA VAL A 180 -4.08 13.06 -11.78
C VAL A 180 -4.62 12.50 -10.47
N ASP A 181 -4.56 13.28 -9.40
CA ASP A 181 -5.23 13.00 -8.13
C ASP A 181 -6.71 13.40 -8.25
N LEU A 182 -7.61 12.43 -8.16
CA LEU A 182 -9.06 12.66 -8.29
C LEU A 182 -9.69 13.26 -7.04
N ILE A 183 -9.02 13.25 -5.90
CA ILE A 183 -9.52 13.88 -4.66
C ILE A 183 -9.27 15.38 -4.73
N ALA A 184 -8.03 15.79 -4.96
CA ALA A 184 -7.65 17.19 -5.08
C ALA A 184 -7.95 17.81 -6.45
N MET A 185 -8.26 16.99 -7.46
CA MET A 185 -8.42 17.41 -8.86
C MET A 185 -7.21 18.21 -9.37
N LYS A 186 -6.01 17.67 -9.14
CA LYS A 186 -4.73 18.23 -9.56
C LYS A 186 -3.87 17.19 -10.26
N ALA A 187 -3.02 17.65 -11.15
CA ALA A 187 -2.01 16.84 -11.81
C ALA A 187 -0.72 16.85 -10.98
N LEU A 188 -0.16 15.66 -10.72
CA LEU A 188 1.15 15.45 -10.12
C LEU A 188 2.10 15.02 -11.24
N VAL A 189 3.02 15.89 -11.65
CA VAL A 189 3.85 15.71 -12.84
C VAL A 189 5.33 15.67 -12.47
N TRP A 190 6.01 14.59 -12.86
CA TRP A 190 7.46 14.44 -12.71
C TRP A 190 8.17 14.93 -13.97
N ARG A 191 8.79 16.12 -13.91
CA ARG A 191 9.52 16.71 -15.03
C ARG A 191 11.01 16.39 -14.92
N GLY A 192 11.51 15.71 -15.93
CA GLY A 192 12.92 15.35 -16.08
C GLY A 192 13.31 14.05 -15.38
N GLU A 193 14.45 13.49 -15.81
CA GLU A 193 15.12 12.39 -15.13
C GLU A 193 15.96 12.96 -13.96
N THR A 194 15.29 13.45 -12.92
CA THR A 194 16.01 13.66 -11.67
C THR A 194 16.37 12.27 -11.15
N LYS A 195 17.67 12.00 -11.00
CA LYS A 195 18.17 10.71 -10.46
C LYS A 195 17.54 10.31 -9.13
N LYS A 196 16.77 11.21 -8.52
CA LYS A 196 16.15 11.05 -7.22
C LYS A 196 14.62 11.10 -7.25
N GLY A 197 13.97 11.61 -8.32
CA GLY A 197 12.49 11.65 -8.41
C GLY A 197 11.82 12.37 -7.21
N GLU A 198 12.58 13.20 -6.50
CA GLU A 198 12.17 13.80 -5.23
C GLU A 198 11.06 14.84 -5.42
N ASP A 199 11.06 15.53 -6.57
CA ASP A 199 10.16 16.63 -6.82
C ASP A 199 9.19 16.32 -7.96
N TYR A 200 7.91 16.37 -7.65
CA TYR A 200 6.86 16.49 -8.66
C TYR A 200 6.19 17.87 -8.55
N ALA A 201 5.81 18.41 -9.68
CA ALA A 201 5.04 19.65 -9.72
C ALA A 201 3.54 19.34 -9.55
N VAL A 202 2.86 20.15 -8.76
CA VAL A 202 1.39 20.14 -8.67
C VAL A 202 0.86 21.17 -9.67
N GLU A 203 0.12 20.69 -10.66
CA GLU A 203 -0.35 21.51 -11.79
C GLU A 203 -1.86 21.34 -12.00
N GLU A 204 -2.42 22.17 -12.89
CA GLU A 204 -3.78 21.97 -13.34
C GLU A 204 -3.88 20.71 -14.22
N ILE A 205 -5.04 20.08 -14.21
CA ILE A 205 -5.30 18.90 -15.05
C ILE A 205 -5.19 19.31 -16.53
N PRO A 206 -4.48 18.54 -17.37
CA PRO A 206 -4.45 18.78 -18.82
C PRO A 206 -5.87 18.91 -19.39
N ALA A 207 -6.08 19.88 -20.27
CA ALA A 207 -7.42 20.22 -20.77
C ALA A 207 -8.12 19.03 -21.47
N ASP A 208 -7.35 18.20 -22.16
CA ASP A 208 -7.82 16.99 -22.84
C ASP A 208 -8.23 15.86 -21.90
N MET A 209 -7.77 15.89 -20.64
CA MET A 209 -8.11 14.91 -19.60
C MET A 209 -9.23 15.37 -18.66
N LEU A 210 -9.56 16.67 -18.65
CA LEU A 210 -10.42 17.26 -17.63
C LEU A 210 -11.79 16.56 -17.53
N ASP A 211 -12.43 16.28 -18.66
CA ASP A 211 -13.75 15.63 -18.68
C ASP A 211 -13.67 14.17 -18.23
N LYS A 212 -12.62 13.44 -18.64
CA LYS A 212 -12.35 12.08 -18.15
C LYS A 212 -12.14 12.08 -16.63
N CYS A 213 -11.39 13.04 -16.11
CA CYS A 213 -11.13 13.15 -14.66
C CYS A 213 -12.39 13.51 -13.88
N LYS A 214 -13.25 14.40 -14.37
CA LYS A 214 -14.54 14.71 -13.75
C LYS A 214 -15.46 13.49 -13.70
N ALA A 215 -15.54 12.73 -14.78
CA ALA A 215 -16.33 11.49 -14.83
C ALA A 215 -15.79 10.45 -13.85
N ALA A 216 -14.47 10.24 -13.83
CA ALA A 216 -13.82 9.30 -12.90
C ALA A 216 -13.99 9.74 -11.42
N ARG A 217 -13.94 11.04 -11.12
CA ARG A 217 -14.23 11.56 -9.78
C ARG A 217 -15.68 11.29 -9.38
N ALA A 218 -16.64 11.47 -10.28
CA ALA A 218 -18.04 11.18 -10.00
C ALA A 218 -18.24 9.69 -9.68
N GLU A 219 -17.67 8.76 -10.49
CA GLU A 219 -17.68 7.32 -10.23
C GLU A 219 -17.01 6.97 -8.89
N MET A 220 -15.88 7.62 -8.58
CA MET A 220 -15.18 7.45 -7.31
C MET A 220 -16.06 7.82 -6.11
N LEU A 221 -16.74 8.96 -6.17
CA LEU A 221 -17.61 9.45 -5.08
C LEU A 221 -18.85 8.58 -4.92
N GLU A 222 -19.47 8.12 -6.01
CA GLU A 222 -20.59 7.18 -6.00
C GLU A 222 -20.18 5.86 -5.36
N THR A 223 -19.09 5.25 -5.84
CA THR A 223 -18.55 4.00 -5.27
C THR A 223 -18.21 4.15 -3.79
N LEU A 224 -17.65 5.30 -3.39
CA LEU A 224 -17.31 5.56 -2.00
C LEU A 224 -18.57 5.70 -1.15
N ALA A 225 -19.59 6.43 -1.61
CA ALA A 225 -20.86 6.59 -0.91
C ALA A 225 -21.56 5.24 -0.71
N GLU A 226 -21.55 4.35 -1.68
CA GLU A 226 -22.11 2.99 -1.56
C GLU A 226 -21.41 2.14 -0.47
N ASN A 227 -20.18 2.48 -0.08
CA ASN A 227 -19.36 1.73 0.87
C ASN A 227 -19.12 2.44 2.20
N ASP A 228 -19.64 3.67 2.39
CA ASP A 228 -19.51 4.47 3.61
C ASP A 228 -20.83 5.15 3.98
N ASP A 229 -21.45 4.71 5.06
CA ASP A 229 -22.79 5.16 5.47
C ASP A 229 -22.85 6.68 5.73
N VAL A 230 -21.77 7.27 6.24
CA VAL A 230 -21.68 8.73 6.53
C VAL A 230 -21.71 9.56 5.25
N LEU A 231 -21.00 9.08 4.22
CA LEU A 231 -20.97 9.76 2.91
C LEU A 231 -22.23 9.45 2.09
N MET A 232 -22.84 8.29 2.27
CA MET A 232 -24.10 7.95 1.62
C MET A 232 -25.21 8.95 1.99
N GLU A 233 -25.35 9.30 3.28
CA GLU A 233 -26.35 10.28 3.73
C GLU A 233 -26.16 11.62 3.02
N LYS A 234 -24.93 12.15 3.01
CA LYS A 234 -24.60 13.42 2.33
C LYS A 234 -24.83 13.36 0.82
N PHE A 235 -24.46 12.25 0.20
CA PHE A 235 -24.63 12.05 -1.24
C PHE A 235 -26.12 12.08 -1.63
N LEU A 236 -27.00 11.43 -0.84
CA LEU A 236 -28.45 11.41 -1.06
C LEU A 236 -29.08 12.80 -0.83
N GLU A 237 -28.56 13.59 0.09
CA GLU A 237 -29.03 14.96 0.37
C GLU A 237 -28.45 16.00 -0.62
N GLY A 238 -27.54 15.59 -1.53
CA GLY A 238 -26.88 16.49 -2.47
C GLY A 238 -25.92 17.48 -1.80
N ILE A 239 -25.44 17.16 -0.61
CA ILE A 239 -24.47 17.99 0.12
C ILE A 239 -23.07 17.77 -0.46
N GLU A 240 -22.38 18.85 -0.74
CA GLU A 240 -20.98 18.81 -1.21
C GLU A 240 -20.06 18.25 -0.12
N VAL A 241 -19.23 17.28 -0.50
CA VAL A 241 -18.29 16.60 0.41
C VAL A 241 -16.90 17.20 0.27
N SER A 242 -16.29 17.61 1.38
CA SER A 242 -14.93 18.15 1.42
C SER A 242 -13.87 17.07 1.17
N GLU A 243 -12.65 17.48 0.79
CA GLU A 243 -11.52 16.55 0.60
C GLU A 243 -11.23 15.76 1.87
N ASP A 244 -11.26 16.37 3.05
CA ASP A 244 -11.01 15.70 4.33
C ASP A 244 -12.07 14.63 4.62
N GLU A 245 -13.33 14.90 4.30
CA GLU A 245 -14.42 13.93 4.46
C GLU A 245 -14.28 12.76 3.48
N ILE A 246 -13.88 13.03 2.25
CA ILE A 246 -13.56 11.98 1.25
C ILE A 246 -12.42 11.09 1.79
N ILE A 247 -11.32 11.68 2.27
CA ILE A 247 -10.18 10.97 2.83
C ILE A 247 -10.59 10.11 4.03
N ALA A 248 -11.40 10.67 4.94
CA ALA A 248 -11.90 9.95 6.11
C ALA A 248 -12.83 8.78 5.71
N GLY A 249 -13.71 8.98 4.72
CA GLY A 249 -14.56 7.92 4.19
C GLY A 249 -13.77 6.79 3.52
N ILE A 250 -12.79 7.13 2.68
CA ILE A 250 -11.89 6.15 2.07
C ILE A 250 -11.19 5.32 3.16
N ARG A 251 -10.67 5.97 4.22
CA ARG A 251 -10.02 5.27 5.32
C ARG A 251 -10.97 4.29 6.01
N ARG A 252 -12.18 4.74 6.42
CA ARG A 252 -13.18 3.88 7.08
C ARG A 252 -13.53 2.67 6.23
N ALA A 253 -13.83 2.88 4.95
CA ALA A 253 -14.21 1.81 4.04
C ALA A 253 -13.05 0.86 3.72
N THR A 254 -11.80 1.37 3.67
CA THR A 254 -10.58 0.56 3.49
C THR A 254 -10.32 -0.30 4.71
N ILE A 255 -10.35 0.25 5.93
CA ILE A 255 -10.15 -0.49 7.18
C ILE A 255 -11.22 -1.57 7.36
N ALA A 256 -12.47 -1.26 6.99
CA ALA A 256 -13.56 -2.23 6.98
C ALA A 256 -13.46 -3.28 5.85
N ALA A 257 -12.41 -3.24 5.03
CA ALA A 257 -12.20 -4.10 3.86
C ALA A 257 -13.38 -4.11 2.85
N LYS A 258 -14.18 -3.04 2.82
CA LYS A 258 -15.30 -2.88 1.88
C LYS A 258 -14.83 -2.47 0.48
N LEU A 259 -13.71 -1.74 0.39
CA LEU A 259 -13.10 -1.32 -0.88
C LEU A 259 -11.57 -1.30 -0.79
N SER A 260 -10.94 -1.22 -1.95
CA SER A 260 -9.48 -1.10 -2.09
C SER A 260 -9.14 0.13 -2.92
N PRO A 261 -8.49 1.15 -2.34
CA PRO A 261 -7.98 2.30 -3.08
C PRO A 261 -6.98 1.89 -4.15
N VAL A 262 -7.10 2.43 -5.36
CA VAL A 262 -6.20 2.14 -6.48
C VAL A 262 -5.42 3.39 -6.86
N LEU A 263 -4.10 3.27 -6.77
CA LEU A 263 -3.11 4.25 -7.17
C LEU A 263 -2.28 3.71 -8.32
N THR A 264 -1.50 4.57 -8.95
CA THR A 264 -0.74 4.18 -10.12
C THR A 264 0.61 4.89 -10.21
N GLY A 265 1.55 4.28 -10.96
CA GLY A 265 2.88 4.85 -11.12
C GLY A 265 3.85 3.96 -11.90
N SER A 266 5.12 4.33 -11.78
CA SER A 266 6.27 3.53 -12.17
C SER A 266 7.37 3.67 -11.11
N ALA A 267 7.52 2.64 -10.29
CA ALA A 267 8.55 2.63 -9.26
C ALA A 267 9.96 2.75 -9.88
N PHE A 268 10.20 2.07 -11.01
CA PHE A 268 11.48 2.15 -11.71
C PHE A 268 11.83 3.55 -12.19
N LYS A 269 10.83 4.31 -12.66
CA LYS A 269 10.99 5.71 -13.08
C LYS A 269 10.80 6.73 -11.95
N ASN A 270 10.70 6.26 -10.70
CA ASN A 270 10.52 7.11 -9.51
C ASN A 270 9.25 7.97 -9.53
N LYS A 271 8.17 7.52 -10.18
CA LYS A 271 6.91 8.25 -10.34
C LYS A 271 5.77 7.56 -9.59
N GLY A 272 5.02 8.31 -8.79
CA GLY A 272 3.85 7.81 -8.07
C GLY A 272 4.13 7.17 -6.70
N VAL A 273 5.39 7.00 -6.29
CA VAL A 273 5.75 6.33 -5.01
C VAL A 273 5.42 7.21 -3.80
N GLN A 274 5.70 8.51 -3.87
CA GLN A 274 5.38 9.43 -2.76
C GLN A 274 3.86 9.52 -2.51
N PRO A 275 3.00 9.70 -3.54
CA PRO A 275 1.55 9.61 -3.34
C PRO A 275 1.08 8.26 -2.79
N MET A 276 1.74 7.15 -3.14
CA MET A 276 1.47 5.84 -2.56
C MET A 276 1.82 5.80 -1.07
N LEU A 277 2.96 6.37 -0.65
CA LEU A 277 3.32 6.51 0.76
C LEU A 277 2.32 7.39 1.54
N ASP A 278 1.84 8.47 0.92
CA ASP A 278 0.77 9.28 1.49
C ASP A 278 -0.52 8.47 1.67
N ALA A 279 -0.87 7.63 0.70
CA ALA A 279 -2.01 6.73 0.80
C ALA A 279 -1.86 5.68 1.92
N VAL A 280 -0.65 5.13 2.12
CA VAL A 280 -0.35 4.23 3.24
C VAL A 280 -0.67 4.91 4.56
N THR A 281 -0.19 6.13 4.78
CA THR A 281 -0.41 6.85 6.04
C THR A 281 -1.87 7.28 6.24
N ARG A 282 -2.58 7.63 5.14
CA ARG A 282 -3.96 8.10 5.18
C ARG A 282 -4.98 6.99 5.31
N TYR A 283 -4.82 5.87 4.60
CA TYR A 283 -5.89 4.88 4.41
C TYR A 283 -5.68 3.57 5.14
N LEU A 284 -4.42 3.14 5.36
CA LEU A 284 -4.16 1.90 6.07
C LEU A 284 -4.30 2.07 7.60
N PRO A 285 -4.69 1.01 8.32
CA PRO A 285 -4.89 1.07 9.76
C PRO A 285 -3.62 1.36 10.53
N SER A 286 -3.80 1.94 11.69
CA SER A 286 -2.83 1.97 12.78
C SER A 286 -3.09 0.79 13.73
N PRO A 287 -2.18 0.45 14.64
CA PRO A 287 -2.45 -0.55 15.68
C PRO A 287 -3.71 -0.26 16.51
N LEU A 288 -4.12 1.02 16.62
CA LEU A 288 -5.34 1.42 17.36
C LEU A 288 -6.64 1.09 16.63
N ASP A 289 -6.59 0.86 15.33
CA ASP A 289 -7.74 0.47 14.51
C ASP A 289 -7.94 -1.06 14.51
N ILE A 290 -7.03 -1.83 15.12
CA ILE A 290 -7.07 -3.29 15.15
C ILE A 290 -7.70 -3.76 16.45
N ASP A 291 -8.53 -4.80 16.36
CA ASP A 291 -9.16 -5.42 17.51
C ASP A 291 -8.13 -6.00 18.49
N ALA A 292 -8.56 -6.16 19.75
CA ALA A 292 -7.72 -6.77 20.78
C ALA A 292 -7.25 -8.16 20.36
N ILE A 293 -5.96 -8.44 20.56
CA ILE A 293 -5.42 -9.77 20.32
C ILE A 293 -5.91 -10.70 21.44
N VAL A 294 -6.56 -11.78 21.06
CA VAL A 294 -7.09 -12.79 21.97
C VAL A 294 -6.18 -14.01 21.99
N GLY A 295 -5.82 -14.44 23.15
CA GLY A 295 -5.08 -15.66 23.42
C GLY A 295 -5.63 -16.40 24.63
N THR A 296 -4.84 -17.29 25.22
CA THR A 296 -5.19 -18.01 26.44
C THR A 296 -4.07 -17.91 27.47
N GLU A 297 -4.37 -18.08 28.74
CA GLU A 297 -3.34 -18.19 29.76
C GLU A 297 -2.45 -19.43 29.54
N MET A 298 -1.16 -19.35 29.91
CA MET A 298 -0.22 -20.46 29.70
C MET A 298 -0.60 -21.72 30.44
N ASP A 299 -1.15 -21.57 31.66
CA ASP A 299 -1.47 -22.67 32.53
C ASP A 299 -2.94 -23.11 32.44
N ASP A 300 -3.78 -22.36 31.72
CA ASP A 300 -5.21 -22.63 31.56
C ASP A 300 -5.72 -22.17 30.19
N VAL A 301 -5.74 -23.12 29.24
CA VAL A 301 -6.18 -22.87 27.86
C VAL A 301 -7.68 -22.53 27.71
N GLU A 302 -8.48 -22.78 28.74
CA GLU A 302 -9.89 -22.42 28.75
C GLU A 302 -10.12 -20.97 29.21
N LYS A 303 -9.10 -20.33 29.77
CA LYS A 303 -9.18 -18.96 30.25
C LYS A 303 -8.71 -17.97 29.16
N PRO A 304 -9.63 -17.23 28.55
CA PRO A 304 -9.27 -16.27 27.51
C PRO A 304 -8.46 -15.10 28.08
N LEU A 305 -7.45 -14.68 27.35
CA LEU A 305 -6.63 -13.51 27.62
C LEU A 305 -6.72 -12.55 26.45
N SER A 306 -7.01 -11.29 26.74
CA SER A 306 -7.08 -10.24 25.72
C SER A 306 -6.02 -9.17 25.99
N ARG A 307 -5.43 -8.64 24.91
CA ARG A 307 -4.49 -7.52 24.96
C ARG A 307 -4.88 -6.46 23.94
N LEU A 308 -5.09 -5.26 24.42
CA LEU A 308 -5.31 -4.09 23.59
C LEU A 308 -3.97 -3.50 23.14
N PRO A 309 -3.90 -2.87 21.95
CA PRO A 309 -2.71 -2.16 21.49
C PRO A 309 -2.55 -0.82 22.23
N LYS A 310 -2.15 -0.88 23.51
CA LYS A 310 -1.96 0.30 24.37
C LYS A 310 -0.61 0.25 25.06
N ASN A 311 0.00 1.43 25.28
CA ASN A 311 1.32 1.56 25.88
C ASN A 311 1.37 1.18 27.39
N ASP A 312 0.23 1.09 28.05
CA ASP A 312 0.08 0.74 29.47
C ASP A 312 -0.33 -0.73 29.70
N GLU A 313 -0.61 -1.47 28.64
CA GLU A 313 -0.89 -2.90 28.71
C GLU A 313 0.39 -3.71 29.00
N PRO A 314 0.28 -4.87 29.67
CA PRO A 314 1.39 -5.80 29.80
C PRO A 314 1.95 -6.21 28.45
N PHE A 315 3.30 -6.27 28.34
CA PHE A 315 3.95 -6.65 27.09
C PHE A 315 3.49 -8.03 26.61
N SER A 316 3.11 -8.09 25.35
CA SER A 316 2.75 -9.33 24.65
C SER A 316 3.33 -9.28 23.25
N ALA A 317 3.84 -10.40 22.74
CA ALA A 317 4.42 -10.49 21.43
C ALA A 317 4.17 -11.87 20.80
N LEU A 318 4.08 -11.91 19.49
CA LEU A 318 4.06 -13.14 18.70
C LEU A 318 5.42 -13.32 18.00
N ALA A 319 6.13 -14.40 18.31
CA ALA A 319 7.29 -14.82 17.53
C ALA A 319 6.79 -15.49 16.24
N PHE A 320 6.77 -14.74 15.13
CA PHE A 320 6.27 -15.25 13.85
C PHE A 320 7.38 -15.80 12.94
N LYS A 321 8.66 -15.47 13.23
CA LYS A 321 9.81 -15.94 12.50
C LYS A 321 11.06 -16.01 13.37
N ILE A 322 11.88 -17.04 13.14
CA ILE A 322 13.23 -17.18 13.71
C ILE A 322 14.22 -17.00 12.57
N MET A 323 15.18 -16.11 12.76
CA MET A 323 16.27 -15.87 11.80
C MET A 323 17.59 -16.45 12.31
#